data_8e46aad6a92e14a430e3c87a8a971d64
#
_entry.id   8e46aad6a92e14a430e3c87a8a971d64
#
_cell.length_a   1.000
_cell.length_b   1.000
_cell.length_c   1.000
_cell.angle_alpha   90.00
_cell.angle_beta   90.00
_cell.angle_gamma   90.00
#
_symmetry.space_group_name_H-M   'P 1'
#
loop_
_entity.id
_entity.type
_entity.pdbx_description
1 polymer ?
#
loop_
_entity_poly.entity_id
_entity_poly.type
_entity_poly.pdbx_seq_one_letter_code
_entity_poly.pdbx_strand_id
1 'polypeptide(L)'
;IEHGSVLDDELIGMFRHNPNALRGYSALIPTLSAGLPLTLLGQDATGITDIQLENSKNVVGGMVSGARQAHEAGLMIGVGTDTGMTFVPQYATWRELELLVAYAGFSPAEALHAATAVNASILGVDAETGSLEVGKSADLLVLNANPLDDLRALEHPALVIAAGHPVWRPGPKRFADIDALLDEAYA
;
A
#
# COMPACT_ATOMS: atom_id res chain seq x y z
N ILE A 1 7.65 7.95 7.13
CA ILE A 1 6.69 7.88 8.24
C ILE A 1 5.66 6.83 7.86
N GLU A 2 5.59 5.76 8.64
CA GLU A 2 4.64 4.66 8.47
C GLU A 2 3.34 4.98 9.21
N HIS A 3 2.22 4.43 8.73
CA HIS A 3 0.84 4.53 9.23
C HIS A 3 0.29 5.96 9.14
N GLY A 4 0.83 6.88 9.91
CA GLY A 4 0.34 8.25 9.96
C GLY A 4 -0.97 8.40 10.73
N SER A 5 -1.48 9.61 10.75
CA SER A 5 -2.79 9.97 11.31
C SER A 5 -3.24 11.29 10.66
N VAL A 6 -4.27 11.93 11.20
CA VAL A 6 -4.74 13.24 10.74
C VAL A 6 -3.59 14.24 10.63
N LEU A 7 -3.55 14.96 9.53
CA LEU A 7 -2.54 15.98 9.23
C LEU A 7 -3.19 17.37 9.31
N ASP A 8 -2.53 18.28 10.00
CA ASP A 8 -2.81 19.72 9.94
C ASP A 8 -1.84 20.43 8.99
N ASP A 9 -2.04 21.72 8.81
CA ASP A 9 -1.21 22.53 7.91
C ASP A 9 0.26 22.58 8.33
N GLU A 10 0.55 22.52 9.63
CA GLU A 10 1.91 22.50 10.15
C GLU A 10 2.60 21.20 9.77
N LEU A 11 1.94 20.05 10.00
CA LEU A 11 2.46 18.74 9.63
C LEU A 11 2.63 18.59 8.12
N ILE A 12 1.68 19.08 7.32
CA ILE A 12 1.79 19.12 5.85
C ILE A 12 3.02 19.94 5.43
N GLY A 13 3.23 21.08 6.07
CA GLY A 13 4.42 21.90 5.84
C GLY A 13 5.73 21.18 6.18
N MET A 14 5.74 20.45 7.29
CA MET A 14 6.90 19.63 7.71
C MET A 14 7.14 18.44 6.77
N PHE A 15 6.11 17.83 6.20
CA PHE A 15 6.30 16.78 5.18
C PHE A 15 7.02 17.34 3.94
N ARG A 16 6.66 18.55 3.50
CA ARG A 16 7.24 19.20 2.31
C ARG A 16 8.66 19.69 2.53
N HIS A 17 8.92 20.28 3.70
CA HIS A 17 10.18 20.90 4.07
C HIS A 17 10.57 20.54 5.49
N ASN A 18 11.39 19.53 5.64
CA ASN A 18 11.95 19.13 6.93
C ASN A 18 13.48 19.19 6.85
N PRO A 19 14.11 20.25 7.39
CA PRO A 19 15.58 20.39 7.32
C PRO A 19 16.31 19.29 8.11
N ASN A 20 15.61 18.60 9.01
CA ASN A 20 16.16 17.46 9.78
C ASN A 20 15.95 16.11 9.08
N ALA A 21 15.17 16.05 8.02
CA ALA A 21 15.02 14.82 7.23
C ALA A 21 16.23 14.64 6.31
N LEU A 22 16.65 13.39 6.11
CA LEU A 22 17.82 13.02 5.30
C LEU A 22 17.78 13.64 3.88
N ARG A 23 16.59 13.83 3.30
CA ARG A 23 16.36 14.37 1.96
C ARG A 23 15.64 15.71 1.95
N GLY A 24 15.51 16.37 3.09
CA GLY A 24 14.81 17.63 3.24
C GLY A 24 13.27 17.55 3.17
N TYR A 25 12.73 16.36 3.02
CA TYR A 25 11.28 16.08 3.02
C TYR A 25 10.98 14.74 3.71
N SER A 26 9.73 14.50 4.01
CA SER A 26 9.24 13.21 4.53
C SER A 26 8.25 12.59 3.56
N ALA A 27 8.17 11.26 3.55
CA ALA A 27 7.16 10.52 2.81
C ALA A 27 6.24 9.78 3.78
N LEU A 28 4.99 9.56 3.37
CA LEU A 28 4.01 8.76 4.12
C LEU A 28 3.87 7.38 3.49
N ILE A 29 3.81 6.34 4.31
CA ILE A 29 3.45 4.98 3.93
C ILE A 29 2.22 4.59 4.76
N PRO A 30 0.99 4.70 4.22
CA PRO A 30 -0.24 4.62 5.01
C PRO A 30 -0.51 3.26 5.64
N THR A 31 -0.15 2.16 4.97
CA THR A 31 -0.35 0.78 5.44
C THR A 31 -1.79 0.48 5.89
N LEU A 32 -2.77 0.89 5.09
CA LEU A 32 -4.20 0.74 5.41
C LEU A 32 -4.58 -0.73 5.62
N SER A 33 -3.87 -1.65 4.95
CA SER A 33 -4.02 -3.11 5.11
C SER A 33 -3.78 -3.58 6.54
N ALA A 34 -2.97 -2.89 7.34
CA ALA A 34 -2.68 -3.28 8.71
C ALA A 34 -3.84 -3.00 9.68
N GLY A 35 -4.61 -1.96 9.41
CA GLY A 35 -5.66 -1.49 10.32
C GLY A 35 -7.08 -1.84 9.90
N LEU A 36 -7.40 -1.69 8.62
CA LEU A 36 -8.78 -1.85 8.11
C LEU A 36 -9.42 -3.21 8.44
N PRO A 37 -8.74 -4.35 8.33
CA PRO A 37 -9.35 -5.64 8.68
C PRO A 37 -9.86 -5.69 10.11
N LEU A 38 -9.17 -5.07 11.06
CA LEU A 38 -9.58 -5.06 12.47
C LEU A 38 -10.87 -4.26 12.72
N THR A 39 -11.22 -3.35 11.81
CA THR A 39 -12.43 -2.53 11.91
C THR A 39 -13.59 -3.04 11.06
N LEU A 40 -13.29 -3.75 9.97
CA LEU A 40 -14.28 -4.22 8.99
C LEU A 40 -14.72 -5.66 9.26
N LEU A 41 -13.79 -6.52 9.69
CA LEU A 41 -14.12 -7.89 10.10
C LEU A 41 -14.80 -7.89 11.47
N GLY A 42 -15.80 -8.74 11.64
CA GLY A 42 -16.45 -8.92 12.92
C GLY A 42 -15.52 -9.43 14.01
N GLN A 43 -15.89 -9.22 15.29
CA GLN A 43 -15.11 -9.67 16.44
C GLN A 43 -14.92 -11.20 16.47
N ASP A 44 -15.87 -11.96 15.95
CA ASP A 44 -15.78 -13.42 15.83
C ASP A 44 -14.59 -13.84 14.94
N ALA A 45 -14.30 -13.08 13.89
CA ALA A 45 -13.18 -13.36 12.99
C ALA A 45 -11.85 -12.84 13.54
N THR A 46 -11.86 -11.69 14.21
CA THR A 46 -10.65 -11.02 14.68
C THR A 46 -10.23 -11.43 16.10
N GLY A 47 -11.17 -11.87 16.92
CA GLY A 47 -10.95 -12.17 18.34
C GLY A 47 -10.64 -10.95 19.21
N ILE A 48 -10.84 -9.73 18.71
CA ILE A 48 -10.58 -8.50 19.46
C ILE A 48 -11.73 -8.16 20.43
N THR A 49 -11.41 -7.49 21.52
CA THR A 49 -12.37 -7.00 22.51
C THR A 49 -13.05 -5.72 22.03
N ASP A 50 -14.18 -5.33 22.66
CA ASP A 50 -14.88 -4.06 22.39
C ASP A 50 -13.94 -2.84 22.50
N ILE A 51 -13.09 -2.82 23.52
CA ILE A 51 -12.11 -1.74 23.74
C ILE A 51 -11.11 -1.68 22.59
N GLN A 52 -10.61 -2.84 22.13
CA GLN A 52 -9.67 -2.91 21.01
C GLN A 52 -10.35 -2.48 19.71
N LEU A 53 -11.59 -2.89 19.48
CA LEU A 53 -12.35 -2.47 18.30
C LEU A 53 -12.56 -0.95 18.26
N GLU A 54 -12.95 -0.35 19.38
CA GLU A 54 -13.14 1.11 19.47
C GLU A 54 -11.82 1.87 19.23
N ASN A 55 -10.74 1.41 19.85
CA ASN A 55 -9.41 1.98 19.61
C ASN A 55 -8.97 1.82 18.15
N SER A 56 -9.21 0.65 17.55
CA SER A 56 -8.89 0.41 16.14
C SER A 56 -9.65 1.36 15.21
N LYS A 57 -10.95 1.59 15.45
CA LYS A 57 -11.74 2.55 14.66
C LYS A 57 -11.16 3.96 14.72
N ASN A 58 -10.74 4.41 15.90
CA ASN A 58 -10.12 5.74 16.06
C ASN A 58 -8.78 5.84 15.33
N VAL A 59 -7.91 4.84 15.50
CA VAL A 59 -6.60 4.82 14.84
C VAL A 59 -6.75 4.73 13.33
N VAL A 60 -7.53 3.78 12.83
CA VAL A 60 -7.74 3.56 11.40
C VAL A 60 -8.45 4.75 10.75
N GLY A 61 -9.42 5.36 11.44
CA GLY A 61 -10.04 6.61 10.99
C GLY A 61 -9.02 7.74 10.80
N GLY A 62 -8.06 7.84 11.72
CA GLY A 62 -6.94 8.78 11.61
C GLY A 62 -6.03 8.45 10.43
N MET A 63 -5.66 7.19 10.24
CA MET A 63 -4.81 6.73 9.11
C MET A 63 -5.46 7.03 7.76
N VAL A 64 -6.74 6.70 7.59
CA VAL A 64 -7.50 6.98 6.36
C VAL A 64 -7.58 8.48 6.10
N SER A 65 -7.91 9.28 7.13
CA SER A 65 -7.99 10.73 7.01
C SER A 65 -6.64 11.34 6.63
N GLY A 66 -5.56 10.91 7.29
CA GLY A 66 -4.21 11.38 7.01
C GLY A 66 -3.72 11.00 5.61
N ALA A 67 -4.01 9.77 5.14
CA ALA A 67 -3.68 9.35 3.78
C ALA A 67 -4.39 10.21 2.73
N ARG A 68 -5.68 10.51 2.93
CA ARG A 68 -6.46 11.39 2.05
C ARG A 68 -5.91 12.81 2.05
N GLN A 69 -5.69 13.39 3.24
CA GLN A 69 -5.13 14.74 3.38
C GLN A 69 -3.74 14.86 2.74
N ALA A 70 -2.90 13.84 2.92
CA ALA A 70 -1.59 13.79 2.28
C ALA A 70 -1.69 13.74 0.74
N HIS A 71 -2.61 12.94 0.20
CA HIS A 71 -2.87 12.85 -1.24
C HIS A 71 -3.39 14.19 -1.80
N GLU A 72 -4.41 14.78 -1.17
CA GLU A 72 -4.97 16.10 -1.56
C GLU A 72 -3.93 17.21 -1.49
N ALA A 73 -3.02 17.15 -0.52
CA ALA A 73 -1.92 18.09 -0.38
C ALA A 73 -0.75 17.82 -1.35
N GLY A 74 -0.78 16.76 -2.15
CA GLY A 74 0.28 16.37 -3.08
C GLY A 74 1.59 15.98 -2.37
N LEU A 75 1.51 15.40 -1.19
CA LEU A 75 2.67 14.88 -0.47
C LEU A 75 3.18 13.58 -1.12
N MET A 76 4.43 13.26 -0.86
CA MET A 76 4.99 12.00 -1.32
C MET A 76 4.41 10.84 -0.51
N ILE A 77 3.67 9.96 -1.18
CA ILE A 77 3.05 8.78 -0.57
C ILE A 77 3.55 7.54 -1.30
N GLY A 78 4.14 6.62 -0.54
CA GLY A 78 4.52 5.30 -1.03
C GLY A 78 3.54 4.22 -0.58
N VAL A 79 3.82 2.99 -0.99
CA VAL A 79 3.01 1.81 -0.69
C VAL A 79 3.80 0.86 0.21
N GLY A 80 3.19 0.46 1.30
CA GLY A 80 3.63 -0.59 2.21
C GLY A 80 2.42 -1.24 2.85
N THR A 81 2.54 -2.47 3.35
CA THR A 81 1.40 -3.24 3.89
C THR A 81 1.52 -3.56 5.37
N ASP A 82 2.71 -3.37 5.96
CA ASP A 82 3.02 -3.87 7.30
C ASP A 82 2.78 -5.40 7.41
N THR A 83 3.23 -6.13 6.37
CA THR A 83 3.03 -7.58 6.29
C THR A 83 3.62 -8.31 7.48
N GLY A 84 2.91 -9.32 7.98
CA GLY A 84 3.19 -10.01 9.23
C GLY A 84 2.20 -9.66 10.34
N MET A 85 1.45 -8.57 10.17
CA MET A 85 0.26 -8.30 10.97
C MET A 85 -0.84 -9.32 10.66
N THR A 86 -1.77 -9.49 11.61
CA THR A 86 -2.94 -10.35 11.42
C THR A 86 -3.76 -9.86 10.22
N PHE A 87 -4.14 -10.76 9.34
CA PHE A 87 -4.87 -10.48 8.09
C PHE A 87 -4.06 -9.71 7.02
N VAL A 88 -2.73 -9.61 7.14
CA VAL A 88 -1.87 -8.97 6.13
C VAL A 88 -0.91 -9.99 5.51
N PRO A 89 -1.38 -10.83 4.55
CA PRO A 89 -0.51 -11.80 3.90
C PRO A 89 0.49 -11.15 2.94
N GLN A 90 1.71 -11.70 2.89
CA GLN A 90 2.83 -11.13 2.11
C GLN A 90 2.56 -11.01 0.60
N TYR A 91 1.66 -11.82 0.07
CA TYR A 91 1.30 -11.83 -1.36
C TYR A 91 0.20 -10.83 -1.72
N ALA A 92 -0.35 -10.12 -0.75
CA ALA A 92 -1.55 -9.30 -0.93
C ALA A 92 -1.28 -7.79 -1.03
N THR A 93 -0.08 -7.38 -1.45
CA THR A 93 0.27 -5.95 -1.62
C THR A 93 -0.68 -5.22 -2.57
N TRP A 94 -1.24 -5.92 -3.57
CA TRP A 94 -2.23 -5.35 -4.47
C TRP A 94 -3.48 -4.82 -3.75
N ARG A 95 -3.86 -5.41 -2.61
CA ARG A 95 -4.97 -4.92 -1.78
C ARG A 95 -4.70 -3.53 -1.21
N GLU A 96 -3.46 -3.23 -0.82
CA GLU A 96 -3.11 -1.88 -0.37
C GLU A 96 -3.36 -0.85 -1.46
N LEU A 97 -3.10 -1.19 -2.72
CA LEU A 97 -3.40 -0.29 -3.84
C LEU A 97 -4.91 -0.06 -3.99
N GLU A 98 -5.72 -1.12 -3.87
CA GLU A 98 -7.19 -0.98 -3.85
C GLU A 98 -7.66 -0.12 -2.68
N LEU A 99 -7.09 -0.30 -1.48
CA LEU A 99 -7.43 0.50 -0.31
C LEU A 99 -7.05 1.98 -0.47
N LEU A 100 -5.92 2.29 -1.11
CA LEU A 100 -5.56 3.67 -1.45
C LEU A 100 -6.58 4.30 -2.41
N VAL A 101 -7.05 3.54 -3.39
CA VAL A 101 -8.11 4.01 -4.31
C VAL A 101 -9.42 4.22 -3.56
N ALA A 102 -9.86 3.24 -2.77
CA ALA A 102 -11.15 3.28 -2.10
C ALA A 102 -11.22 4.33 -0.97
N TYR A 103 -10.13 4.50 -0.22
CA TYR A 103 -10.16 5.27 1.03
C TYR A 103 -9.35 6.57 0.98
N ALA A 104 -8.29 6.66 0.16
CA ALA A 104 -7.40 7.82 0.11
C ALA A 104 -7.57 8.69 -1.14
N GLY A 105 -8.45 8.29 -2.08
CA GLY A 105 -8.78 9.08 -3.27
C GLY A 105 -7.81 8.94 -4.44
N PHE A 106 -6.94 7.93 -4.41
CA PHE A 106 -6.05 7.64 -5.54
C PHE A 106 -6.82 7.13 -6.75
N SER A 107 -6.33 7.44 -7.94
CA SER A 107 -6.65 6.65 -9.13
C SER A 107 -5.80 5.37 -9.17
N PRO A 108 -6.23 4.33 -9.91
CA PRO A 108 -5.39 3.13 -10.10
C PRO A 108 -3.99 3.44 -10.63
N ALA A 109 -3.87 4.43 -11.52
CA ALA A 109 -2.57 4.85 -12.05
C ALA A 109 -1.66 5.47 -10.97
N GLU A 110 -2.21 6.33 -10.11
CA GLU A 110 -1.46 6.91 -8.99
C GLU A 110 -1.04 5.85 -7.99
N ALA A 111 -1.91 4.89 -7.66
CA ALA A 111 -1.57 3.79 -6.75
C ALA A 111 -0.44 2.91 -7.31
N LEU A 112 -0.47 2.58 -8.60
CA LEU A 112 0.62 1.86 -9.28
C LEU A 112 1.92 2.67 -9.32
N HIS A 113 1.83 3.97 -9.59
CA HIS A 113 2.99 4.87 -9.58
C HIS A 113 3.59 4.96 -8.17
N ALA A 114 2.77 5.07 -7.13
CA ALA A 114 3.20 5.06 -5.74
C ALA A 114 3.93 3.77 -5.37
N ALA A 115 3.41 2.61 -5.79
CA ALA A 115 4.00 1.31 -5.52
C ALA A 115 5.31 1.03 -6.27
N THR A 116 5.61 1.79 -7.30
CA THR A 116 6.78 1.58 -8.19
C THR A 116 7.76 2.74 -8.11
N ALA A 117 7.60 3.75 -8.94
CA ALA A 117 8.56 4.85 -9.08
C ALA A 117 8.71 5.68 -7.79
N VAL A 118 7.58 5.96 -7.08
CA VAL A 118 7.65 6.71 -5.82
C VAL A 118 8.35 5.88 -4.74
N ASN A 119 8.01 4.60 -4.60
CA ASN A 119 8.70 3.73 -3.64
C ASN A 119 10.20 3.61 -3.93
N ALA A 120 10.58 3.48 -5.20
CA ALA A 120 11.99 3.45 -5.60
C ALA A 120 12.70 4.76 -5.19
N SER A 121 12.05 5.90 -5.38
CA SER A 121 12.57 7.21 -4.95
C SER A 121 12.69 7.31 -3.43
N ILE A 122 11.68 6.87 -2.68
CA ILE A 122 11.72 6.86 -1.21
C ILE A 122 12.89 6.01 -0.70
N LEU A 123 13.12 4.86 -1.31
CA LEU A 123 14.21 3.95 -0.96
C LEU A 123 15.59 4.43 -1.49
N GLY A 124 15.61 5.36 -2.46
CA GLY A 124 16.84 5.86 -3.08
C GLY A 124 17.45 4.91 -4.10
N VAL A 125 16.63 4.10 -4.73
CA VAL A 125 17.00 3.14 -5.77
C VAL A 125 16.34 3.45 -7.12
N ASP A 126 15.79 4.64 -7.27
CA ASP A 126 15.10 5.10 -8.47
C ASP A 126 16.00 5.20 -9.71
N ALA A 127 17.32 5.30 -9.53
CA ALA A 127 18.27 5.15 -10.63
C ALA A 127 18.41 3.71 -11.15
N GLU A 128 18.03 2.72 -10.31
CA GLU A 128 18.23 1.29 -10.61
C GLU A 128 16.94 0.59 -10.99
N THR A 129 15.81 0.96 -10.42
CA THR A 129 14.51 0.28 -10.59
C THR A 129 13.32 1.24 -10.41
N GLY A 130 12.10 0.72 -10.43
CA GLY A 130 10.85 1.46 -10.20
C GLY A 130 10.20 2.03 -11.45
N SER A 131 10.88 2.03 -12.59
CA SER A 131 10.33 2.44 -13.90
C SER A 131 10.91 1.60 -15.03
N LEU A 132 10.19 1.55 -16.16
CA LEU A 132 10.60 0.82 -17.35
C LEU A 132 11.44 1.73 -18.26
N GLU A 133 12.73 1.76 -18.01
CA GLU A 133 13.70 2.58 -18.74
C GLU A 133 14.92 1.77 -19.14
N VAL A 134 15.52 2.13 -20.28
CA VAL A 134 16.76 1.49 -20.75
C VAL A 134 17.88 1.77 -19.75
N GLY A 135 18.55 0.71 -19.32
CA GLY A 135 19.66 0.78 -18.35
C GLY A 135 19.25 0.49 -16.91
N LYS A 136 17.97 0.43 -16.59
CA LYS A 136 17.49 -0.01 -15.27
C LYS A 136 17.37 -1.53 -15.18
N SER A 137 17.28 -2.03 -13.96
CA SER A 137 17.01 -3.44 -13.67
C SER A 137 15.70 -3.88 -14.33
N ALA A 138 15.72 -5.04 -14.95
CA ALA A 138 14.51 -5.63 -15.51
C ALA A 138 13.69 -6.30 -14.41
N ASP A 139 12.99 -5.49 -13.62
CA ASP A 139 12.02 -5.89 -12.60
C ASP A 139 10.62 -5.64 -13.16
N LEU A 140 9.94 -6.70 -13.60
CA LEU A 140 8.74 -6.60 -14.42
C LEU A 140 7.65 -7.55 -13.93
N LEU A 141 6.41 -7.10 -14.00
CA LEU A 141 5.23 -7.96 -13.91
C LEU A 141 4.54 -8.01 -15.28
N VAL A 142 4.29 -9.22 -15.79
CA VAL A 142 3.44 -9.44 -16.95
C VAL A 142 2.09 -9.91 -16.44
N LEU A 143 1.05 -9.19 -16.79
CA LEU A 143 -0.31 -9.41 -16.30
C LEU A 143 -1.20 -9.92 -17.44
N ASN A 144 -2.27 -10.64 -17.07
CA ASN A 144 -3.27 -11.13 -18.02
C ASN A 144 -4.37 -10.10 -18.34
N ALA A 145 -4.48 -9.03 -17.54
CA ALA A 145 -5.45 -7.96 -17.68
C ALA A 145 -4.79 -6.61 -17.37
N ASN A 146 -5.45 -5.52 -17.75
CA ASN A 146 -4.97 -4.17 -17.50
C ASN A 146 -5.22 -3.78 -16.03
N PRO A 147 -4.17 -3.52 -15.22
CA PRO A 147 -4.33 -3.14 -13.83
C PRO A 147 -4.92 -1.73 -13.63
N LEU A 148 -5.01 -0.92 -14.67
CA LEU A 148 -5.71 0.37 -14.62
C LEU A 148 -7.23 0.22 -14.63
N ASP A 149 -7.73 -0.88 -15.17
CA ASP A 149 -9.16 -1.20 -15.18
C ASP A 149 -9.57 -1.94 -13.90
N ASP A 150 -8.66 -2.81 -13.39
CA ASP A 150 -8.86 -3.60 -12.18
C ASP A 150 -7.51 -3.94 -11.56
N LEU A 151 -7.20 -3.37 -10.40
CA LEU A 151 -5.96 -3.61 -9.65
C LEU A 151 -5.82 -5.08 -9.21
N ARG A 152 -6.93 -5.82 -9.13
CA ARG A 152 -6.90 -7.26 -8.84
C ARG A 152 -6.15 -8.07 -9.90
N ALA A 153 -5.93 -7.52 -11.09
CA ALA A 153 -5.05 -8.13 -12.10
C ALA A 153 -3.63 -8.42 -11.57
N LEU A 154 -3.17 -7.69 -10.54
CA LEU A 154 -1.89 -7.88 -9.87
C LEU A 154 -1.85 -9.13 -8.97
N GLU A 155 -3.00 -9.68 -8.60
CA GLU A 155 -3.09 -10.84 -7.71
C GLU A 155 -2.45 -12.10 -8.31
N HIS A 156 -2.58 -12.25 -9.65
CA HIS A 156 -2.15 -13.43 -10.39
C HIS A 156 -1.32 -13.06 -11.62
N PRO A 157 -0.07 -12.58 -11.44
CA PRO A 157 0.78 -12.25 -12.58
C PRO A 157 1.10 -13.51 -13.40
N ALA A 158 1.07 -13.39 -14.72
CA ALA A 158 1.45 -14.46 -15.63
C ALA A 158 2.94 -14.77 -15.55
N LEU A 159 3.75 -13.74 -15.33
CA LEU A 159 5.21 -13.82 -15.22
C LEU A 159 5.71 -12.71 -14.32
N VAL A 160 6.67 -13.07 -13.46
CA VAL A 160 7.49 -12.11 -12.72
C VAL A 160 8.91 -12.20 -13.27
N ILE A 161 9.52 -11.04 -13.56
CA ILE A 161 10.93 -10.96 -13.90
C ILE A 161 11.60 -10.16 -12.78
N ALA A 162 12.62 -10.70 -12.16
CA ALA A 162 13.38 -10.06 -11.10
C ALA A 162 14.85 -10.00 -11.51
N ALA A 163 15.42 -8.81 -11.60
CA ALA A 163 16.77 -8.56 -12.07
C ALA A 163 17.08 -9.29 -13.40
N GLY A 164 16.14 -9.31 -14.33
CA GLY A 164 16.24 -9.99 -15.61
C GLY A 164 15.99 -11.50 -15.58
N HIS A 165 15.73 -12.10 -14.42
CA HIS A 165 15.47 -13.53 -14.27
C HIS A 165 13.98 -13.84 -14.23
N PRO A 166 13.44 -14.61 -15.19
CA PRO A 166 12.01 -14.91 -15.21
C PRO A 166 11.64 -15.98 -14.16
N VAL A 167 10.57 -15.71 -13.42
CA VAL A 167 9.91 -16.63 -12.51
C VAL A 167 8.57 -17.00 -13.14
N TRP A 168 8.52 -18.19 -13.74
CA TRP A 168 7.32 -18.69 -14.39
C TRP A 168 6.32 -19.20 -13.35
N ARG A 169 5.05 -18.80 -13.51
CA ARG A 169 3.95 -19.18 -12.63
C ARG A 169 4.27 -18.86 -11.16
N PRO A 170 4.51 -17.61 -10.82
CA PRO A 170 4.72 -17.21 -9.44
C PRO A 170 3.48 -17.59 -8.64
N GLY A 171 3.66 -18.43 -7.65
CA GLY A 171 2.57 -18.94 -6.80
C GLY A 171 3.01 -18.96 -5.35
N PRO A 172 2.75 -17.91 -4.57
CA PRO A 172 3.00 -17.93 -3.13
C PRO A 172 2.05 -18.92 -2.44
N LYS A 173 2.47 -19.41 -1.27
CA LYS A 173 1.54 -20.11 -0.39
C LYS A 173 0.44 -19.14 0.04
N ARG A 174 -0.79 -19.49 -0.26
CA ARG A 174 -1.97 -18.66 0.06
C ARG A 174 -2.70 -19.18 1.30
N PHE A 175 -3.41 -18.28 1.95
CA PHE A 175 -4.29 -18.57 3.08
C PHE A 175 -5.73 -18.31 2.63
N ALA A 176 -6.36 -19.33 2.03
CA ALA A 176 -7.67 -19.19 1.39
C ALA A 176 -8.76 -18.63 2.32
N ASP A 177 -8.74 -19.04 3.60
CA ASP A 177 -9.71 -18.55 4.59
C ASP A 177 -9.51 -17.06 4.87
N ILE A 178 -8.26 -16.58 4.90
CA ILE A 178 -7.96 -15.16 5.09
C ILE A 178 -8.33 -14.38 3.83
N ASP A 179 -8.00 -14.90 2.64
CA ASP A 179 -8.37 -14.25 1.38
C ASP A 179 -9.90 -14.07 1.28
N ALA A 180 -10.69 -15.09 1.64
CA ALA A 180 -12.15 -15.01 1.62
C ALA A 180 -12.70 -13.96 2.60
N LEU A 181 -12.17 -13.90 3.83
CA LEU A 181 -12.56 -12.87 4.81
C LEU A 181 -12.23 -11.47 4.31
N LEU A 182 -11.06 -11.27 3.72
CA LEU A 182 -10.66 -9.96 3.18
C LEU A 182 -11.48 -9.57 1.94
N ASP A 183 -11.81 -10.53 1.06
CA ASP A 183 -12.67 -10.29 -0.09
C ASP A 183 -14.07 -9.84 0.34
N GLU A 184 -14.62 -10.43 1.41
CA GLU A 184 -15.90 -10.02 1.99
C GLU A 184 -15.82 -8.64 2.64
N ALA A 185 -14.74 -8.36 3.38
CA ALA A 185 -14.57 -7.10 4.11
C ALA A 185 -14.37 -5.90 3.19
N TYR A 186 -13.79 -6.10 2.00
CA TYR A 186 -13.46 -5.03 1.05
C TYR A 186 -14.41 -4.93 -0.15
N ALA A 187 -15.46 -5.81 -0.20
CA ALA A 187 -16.50 -5.75 -1.21
C ALA A 187 -17.45 -4.54 -1.00
#